data_9b85b46561f5011903333d898555cc0a
#
_entry.id   9b85b46561f5011903333d898555cc0a
#
_cell.length_a   1.000
_cell.length_b   1.000
_cell.length_c   1.000
_cell.angle_alpha   90.00
_cell.angle_beta   90.00
_cell.angle_gamma   90.00
#
_symmetry.space_group_name_H-M   'P 1'
#
loop_
_entity.id
_entity.type
_entity.pdbx_description
1 polymer ?
#
loop_
_entity_poly.entity_id
_entity_poly.type
_entity_poly.pdbx_seq_one_letter_code
_entity_poly.pdbx_strand_id
1 'polypeptide(L)'
;MVGEGILKGLAETARNFFGSYVSKDRLTTVQYPEQRDPRIESARSFPFLVYDGVDWHDGMRCVACQICEKECPPKCIFIEKSKDKKPDAYGKPQFYPAAFNIDISVCMSCQICAEVCPFDAIKMDVDYNLSTDDRFGGLLFDKQRLSKSNEYYNAIHPTEASAVDVRLAAERARQEAKAKAAADAKLAATTPAQPEIGGQR
;
A
#
# COMPACT_ATOMS: atom_id res chain seq x y z
N MET A 1 -53.95 9.75 -14.26
CA MET A 1 -54.73 10.75 -13.55
C MET A 1 -53.78 11.75 -12.89
N VAL A 2 -53.97 13.03 -13.09
CA VAL A 2 -53.03 14.12 -12.72
C VAL A 2 -52.89 14.34 -11.20
N GLY A 3 -53.34 13.59 -10.33
CA GLY A 3 -53.19 13.82 -8.87
C GLY A 3 -52.60 12.61 -8.11
N GLU A 4 -52.57 11.46 -8.74
CA GLU A 4 -52.19 10.22 -8.06
C GLU A 4 -50.70 10.18 -7.67
N GLY A 5 -49.82 10.73 -8.50
CA GLY A 5 -48.39 10.86 -8.21
C GLY A 5 -48.10 11.80 -7.07
N ILE A 6 -48.84 12.88 -6.95
CA ILE A 6 -48.69 13.86 -5.86
C ILE A 6 -49.10 13.24 -4.53
N LEU A 7 -50.23 12.52 -4.50
CA LEU A 7 -50.68 11.80 -3.29
C LEU A 7 -49.71 10.70 -2.85
N LYS A 8 -49.18 9.95 -3.78
CA LYS A 8 -48.12 8.94 -3.48
C LYS A 8 -46.85 9.58 -2.94
N GLY A 9 -46.41 10.69 -3.53
CA GLY A 9 -45.25 11.45 -3.04
C GLY A 9 -45.47 12.02 -1.63
N LEU A 10 -46.62 12.59 -1.35
CA LEU A 10 -46.99 13.09 -0.02
C LEU A 10 -47.05 11.94 1.01
N ALA A 11 -47.63 10.79 0.64
CA ALA A 11 -47.69 9.63 1.50
C ALA A 11 -46.29 9.09 1.86
N GLU A 12 -45.36 9.03 0.89
CA GLU A 12 -43.99 8.61 1.16
C GLU A 12 -43.22 9.62 2.02
N THR A 13 -43.42 10.92 1.80
CA THR A 13 -42.85 11.96 2.64
C THR A 13 -43.36 11.87 4.08
N ALA A 14 -44.66 11.68 4.26
CA ALA A 14 -45.28 11.52 5.59
C ALA A 14 -44.74 10.24 6.27
N ARG A 15 -44.64 9.14 5.53
CA ARG A 15 -44.07 7.87 6.05
C ARG A 15 -42.63 8.04 6.51
N ASN A 16 -41.81 8.76 5.75
CA ASN A 16 -40.41 9.02 6.13
C ASN A 16 -40.33 9.93 7.34
N PHE A 17 -41.16 10.97 7.38
CA PHE A 17 -41.24 11.89 8.51
C PHE A 17 -41.58 11.15 9.81
N PHE A 18 -42.70 10.46 9.86
CA PHE A 18 -43.08 9.71 11.06
C PHE A 18 -42.14 8.55 11.38
N GLY A 19 -41.64 7.86 10.36
CA GLY A 19 -40.66 6.79 10.51
C GLY A 19 -39.34 7.23 11.13
N SER A 20 -38.90 8.45 10.92
CA SER A 20 -37.65 8.98 11.49
C SER A 20 -37.68 9.16 13.01
N TYR A 21 -38.85 9.27 13.61
CA TYR A 21 -39.00 9.32 15.09
C TYR A 21 -38.91 7.94 15.75
N VAL A 22 -39.11 6.87 14.99
CA VAL A 22 -39.20 5.51 15.52
C VAL A 22 -37.97 4.66 15.12
N SER A 23 -37.45 4.83 13.90
CA SER A 23 -36.36 4.02 13.37
C SER A 23 -35.11 4.86 13.17
N LYS A 24 -34.00 4.47 13.83
CA LYS A 24 -32.68 5.09 13.66
C LYS A 24 -32.09 4.83 12.26
N ASP A 25 -32.47 3.75 11.59
CA ASP A 25 -31.99 3.39 10.24
C ASP A 25 -32.45 4.38 9.17
N ARG A 26 -33.44 5.23 9.49
CA ARG A 26 -33.92 6.28 8.59
C ARG A 26 -33.20 7.62 8.79
N LEU A 27 -32.38 7.74 9.81
CA LEU A 27 -31.58 8.92 10.08
C LEU A 27 -30.24 8.77 9.39
N THR A 28 -29.97 9.61 8.40
CA THR A 28 -28.70 9.66 7.68
C THR A 28 -27.65 10.55 8.35
N THR A 29 -28.04 11.26 9.42
CA THR A 29 -27.16 12.15 10.16
C THR A 29 -26.23 11.36 11.06
N VAL A 30 -24.93 11.56 10.91
CA VAL A 30 -23.89 11.04 11.78
C VAL A 30 -23.49 12.13 12.77
N GLN A 31 -23.49 11.81 14.06
CA GLN A 31 -23.09 12.75 15.11
C GLN A 31 -21.57 12.77 15.27
N TYR A 32 -20.90 13.41 14.32
CA TYR A 32 -19.45 13.60 14.41
C TYR A 32 -19.12 14.67 15.49
N PRO A 33 -18.08 14.48 16.34
CA PRO A 33 -17.06 13.43 16.33
C PRO A 33 -17.38 12.17 17.14
N GLU A 34 -18.52 12.14 17.89
CA GLU A 34 -18.89 11.03 18.80
C GLU A 34 -19.18 9.74 18.02
N GLN A 35 -19.81 9.90 16.86
CA GLN A 35 -20.08 8.80 15.94
C GLN A 35 -19.35 9.05 14.63
N ARG A 36 -18.68 8.01 14.09
CA ARG A 36 -17.98 8.04 12.81
C ARG A 36 -18.53 6.96 11.89
N ASP A 37 -18.65 7.29 10.62
CA ASP A 37 -18.99 6.29 9.61
C ASP A 37 -17.90 5.21 9.49
N PRO A 38 -18.28 3.95 9.25
CA PRO A 38 -17.32 2.91 8.94
C PRO A 38 -16.58 3.28 7.65
N ARG A 39 -15.26 3.18 7.70
CA ARG A 39 -14.41 3.49 6.55
C ARG A 39 -14.51 2.38 5.53
N ILE A 40 -14.67 2.75 4.28
CA ILE A 40 -14.69 1.78 3.17
C ILE A 40 -13.26 1.47 2.73
N GLU A 41 -13.01 0.23 2.34
CA GLU A 41 -11.69 -0.24 1.88
C GLU A 41 -11.14 0.58 0.70
N SER A 42 -12.00 1.07 -0.17
CA SER A 42 -11.61 1.89 -1.33
C SER A 42 -11.36 3.37 -1.02
N ALA A 43 -11.32 3.77 0.26
CA ALA A 43 -11.00 5.15 0.63
C ALA A 43 -9.57 5.53 0.23
N ARG A 44 -9.40 6.77 -0.23
CA ARG A 44 -8.12 7.33 -0.69
C ARG A 44 -7.85 8.61 0.10
N SER A 45 -7.04 8.51 1.15
CA SER A 45 -6.70 9.69 1.96
C SER A 45 -5.25 10.06 1.75
N PHE A 46 -4.34 9.61 2.60
CA PHE A 46 -2.94 10.00 2.53
C PHE A 46 -2.07 8.80 2.15
N PRO A 47 -1.01 9.01 1.35
CA PRO A 47 -0.08 7.94 1.04
C PRO A 47 0.76 7.55 2.26
N PHE A 48 1.06 6.25 2.38
CA PHE A 48 1.96 5.71 3.38
C PHE A 48 2.86 4.62 2.78
N LEU A 49 3.97 4.30 3.45
CA LEU A 49 4.92 3.29 3.03
C LEU A 49 4.69 2.00 3.83
N VAL A 50 4.60 0.87 3.13
CA VAL A 50 4.44 -0.45 3.75
C VAL A 50 5.81 -1.04 4.06
N TYR A 51 5.94 -1.62 5.27
CA TYR A 51 7.08 -2.43 5.62
C TYR A 51 6.64 -3.81 6.13
N ASP A 52 7.47 -4.82 5.89
CA ASP A 52 7.29 -6.19 6.36
C ASP A 52 8.15 -6.43 7.61
N GLY A 53 7.63 -7.23 8.57
CA GLY A 53 8.36 -7.56 9.79
C GLY A 53 8.19 -6.56 10.92
N VAL A 54 9.13 -6.55 11.86
CA VAL A 54 9.05 -5.75 13.10
C VAL A 54 9.64 -4.35 12.91
N ASP A 55 10.75 -4.26 12.19
CA ASP A 55 11.49 -3.01 12.03
C ASP A 55 11.17 -2.34 10.70
N TRP A 56 10.62 -1.12 10.78
CA TRP A 56 10.31 -0.31 9.61
C TRP A 56 11.53 0.01 8.74
N HIS A 57 12.72 0.08 9.34
CA HIS A 57 13.95 0.45 8.66
C HIS A 57 14.47 -0.68 7.74
N ASP A 58 14.39 -1.92 8.18
CA ASP A 58 14.91 -3.06 7.44
C ASP A 58 13.84 -3.77 6.59
N GLY A 59 12.58 -3.69 7.01
CA GLY A 59 11.45 -4.31 6.33
C GLY A 59 10.80 -3.47 5.25
N MET A 60 11.30 -2.27 4.95
CA MET A 60 10.67 -1.37 3.98
C MET A 60 10.68 -1.94 2.57
N ARG A 61 9.51 -2.02 1.92
CA ARG A 61 9.38 -2.50 0.54
C ARG A 61 9.95 -1.55 -0.51
N CYS A 62 10.10 -0.26 -0.16
CA CYS A 62 10.55 0.78 -1.09
C CYS A 62 12.02 0.61 -1.46
N VAL A 63 12.31 0.58 -2.75
CA VAL A 63 13.68 0.47 -3.31
C VAL A 63 14.20 1.79 -3.88
N ALA A 64 13.61 2.91 -3.53
CA ALA A 64 14.00 4.25 -4.00
C ALA A 64 14.12 4.35 -5.54
N CYS A 65 13.22 3.73 -6.30
CA CYS A 65 13.24 3.76 -7.75
C CYS A 65 12.84 5.13 -8.34
N GLN A 66 12.25 6.03 -7.52
CA GLN A 66 11.83 7.39 -7.88
C GLN A 66 10.74 7.48 -8.95
N ILE A 67 10.05 6.38 -9.26
CA ILE A 67 8.94 6.40 -10.24
C ILE A 67 7.79 7.25 -9.68
N CYS A 68 7.38 7.03 -8.43
CA CYS A 68 6.31 7.79 -7.79
C CYS A 68 6.62 9.29 -7.66
N GLU A 69 7.88 9.68 -7.49
CA GLU A 69 8.32 11.09 -7.49
C GLU A 69 8.15 11.72 -8.88
N LYS A 70 8.53 10.99 -9.94
CA LYS A 70 8.43 11.47 -11.33
C LYS A 70 6.98 11.59 -11.80
N GLU A 71 6.15 10.62 -11.46
CA GLU A 71 4.74 10.55 -11.86
C GLU A 71 3.81 11.39 -10.99
N CYS A 72 4.30 11.95 -9.88
CA CYS A 72 3.50 12.79 -9.00
C CYS A 72 3.13 14.12 -9.69
N PRO A 73 1.83 14.43 -9.94
CA PRO A 73 1.44 15.66 -10.62
C PRO A 73 1.83 16.93 -9.85
N PRO A 74 1.55 17.04 -8.52
CA PRO A 74 1.95 18.21 -7.74
C PRO A 74 3.42 18.21 -7.33
N LYS A 75 4.21 17.16 -7.67
CA LYS A 75 5.63 17.02 -7.29
C LYS A 75 5.87 17.15 -5.77
N CYS A 76 4.98 16.56 -4.98
CA CYS A 76 5.04 16.63 -3.53
C CYS A 76 5.90 15.51 -2.89
N ILE A 77 6.44 14.58 -3.68
CA ILE A 77 7.26 13.46 -3.21
C ILE A 77 8.73 13.78 -3.50
N PHE A 78 9.57 13.57 -2.49
CA PHE A 78 11.02 13.74 -2.58
C PHE A 78 11.73 12.50 -2.07
N ILE A 79 12.61 11.91 -2.88
CA ILE A 79 13.29 10.65 -2.57
C ILE A 79 14.80 10.78 -2.79
N GLU A 80 15.57 10.56 -1.74
CA GLU A 80 17.02 10.37 -1.82
C GLU A 80 17.38 8.89 -1.74
N LYS A 81 18.20 8.43 -2.70
CA LYS A 81 18.71 7.06 -2.71
C LYS A 81 19.85 6.90 -1.71
N SER A 82 19.87 5.76 -1.02
CA SER A 82 21.01 5.34 -0.23
C SER A 82 22.24 5.06 -1.10
N LYS A 83 23.42 5.11 -0.48
CA LYS A 83 24.67 4.65 -1.12
C LYS A 83 24.81 3.13 -1.07
N ASP A 84 24.27 2.52 -0.03
CA ASP A 84 24.33 1.09 0.23
C ASP A 84 23.11 0.38 -0.34
N LYS A 85 23.25 -0.93 -0.55
CA LYS A 85 22.18 -1.81 -1.02
C LYS A 85 21.72 -2.73 0.09
N LYS A 86 20.40 -2.94 0.19
CA LYS A 86 19.77 -3.94 1.05
C LYS A 86 18.99 -4.94 0.19
N PRO A 87 18.75 -6.16 0.67
CA PRO A 87 17.84 -7.08 -0.01
C PRO A 87 16.42 -6.49 0.00
N ASP A 88 15.77 -6.47 -1.16
CA ASP A 88 14.37 -6.09 -1.29
C ASP A 88 13.44 -7.21 -0.79
N ALA A 89 12.12 -6.99 -0.90
CA ALA A 89 11.11 -7.99 -0.55
C ALA A 89 11.25 -9.31 -1.32
N TYR A 90 12.02 -9.32 -2.40
CA TYR A 90 12.30 -10.48 -3.26
C TYR A 90 13.71 -11.07 -3.04
N GLY A 91 14.48 -10.55 -2.08
CA GLY A 91 15.85 -11.00 -1.79
C GLY A 91 16.92 -10.48 -2.75
N LYS A 92 16.60 -9.53 -3.65
CA LYS A 92 17.60 -8.93 -4.55
C LYS A 92 18.24 -7.71 -3.88
N PRO A 93 19.56 -7.50 -4.05
CA PRO A 93 20.23 -6.32 -3.52
C PRO A 93 19.77 -5.06 -4.28
N GLN A 94 19.01 -4.20 -3.64
CA GLN A 94 18.47 -2.96 -4.18
C GLN A 94 18.87 -1.77 -3.30
N PHE A 95 18.80 -0.57 -3.87
CA PHE A 95 18.89 0.65 -3.08
C PHE A 95 17.65 0.78 -2.21
N TYR A 96 17.76 1.53 -1.13
CA TYR A 96 16.64 1.89 -0.26
C TYR A 96 16.60 3.41 -0.11
N PRO A 97 15.48 4.02 0.30
CA PRO A 97 15.41 5.45 0.50
C PRO A 97 16.20 5.88 1.73
N ALA A 98 17.24 6.69 1.54
CA ALA A 98 17.91 7.39 2.63
C ALA A 98 16.97 8.42 3.23
N ALA A 99 16.34 9.25 2.39
CA ALA A 99 15.24 10.12 2.75
C ALA A 99 14.03 9.84 1.84
N PHE A 100 12.84 9.93 2.41
CA PHE A 100 11.57 9.84 1.69
C PHE A 100 10.60 10.80 2.37
N ASN A 101 10.28 11.88 1.70
CA ASN A 101 9.42 12.92 2.24
C ASN A 101 8.23 13.17 1.32
N ILE A 102 7.06 13.38 1.90
CA ILE A 102 5.86 13.81 1.17
C ILE A 102 5.31 15.07 1.82
N ASP A 103 5.16 16.12 1.03
CA ASP A 103 4.41 17.31 1.45
C ASP A 103 2.91 17.05 1.28
N ILE A 104 2.26 16.66 2.38
CA ILE A 104 0.83 16.36 2.40
C ILE A 104 -0.01 17.60 2.16
N SER A 105 0.50 18.81 2.42
CA SER A 105 -0.24 20.05 2.22
C SER A 105 -0.57 20.34 0.76
N VAL A 106 0.20 19.79 -0.18
CA VAL A 106 -0.02 19.93 -1.62
C VAL A 106 -0.42 18.61 -2.29
N CYS A 107 -0.43 17.52 -1.53
CA CYS A 107 -0.86 16.21 -2.03
C CYS A 107 -2.35 16.23 -2.36
N MET A 108 -2.70 15.84 -3.58
CA MET A 108 -4.11 15.79 -4.03
C MET A 108 -4.77 14.41 -3.83
N SER A 109 -4.11 13.47 -3.14
CA SER A 109 -4.60 12.11 -2.86
C SER A 109 -5.08 11.35 -4.11
N CYS A 110 -4.43 11.56 -5.24
CA CYS A 110 -4.83 11.00 -6.54
C CYS A 110 -4.51 9.51 -6.71
N GLN A 111 -3.73 8.90 -5.81
CA GLN A 111 -3.32 7.49 -5.80
C GLN A 111 -2.34 7.08 -6.93
N ILE A 112 -1.98 7.95 -7.87
CA ILE A 112 -1.05 7.62 -8.96
C ILE A 112 0.25 7.00 -8.43
N CYS A 113 0.82 7.56 -7.33
CA CYS A 113 2.02 7.03 -6.70
C CYS A 113 1.89 5.57 -6.23
N ALA A 114 0.71 5.15 -5.78
CA ALA A 114 0.44 3.77 -5.38
C ALA A 114 0.28 2.85 -6.59
N GLU A 115 -0.40 3.31 -7.65
CA GLU A 115 -0.66 2.53 -8.87
C GLU A 115 0.62 2.28 -9.68
N VAL A 116 1.53 3.26 -9.75
CA VAL A 116 2.78 3.12 -10.52
C VAL A 116 3.89 2.38 -9.76
N CYS A 117 3.69 2.03 -8.50
CA CYS A 117 4.70 1.38 -7.67
C CYS A 117 4.83 -0.11 -7.99
N PRO A 118 5.93 -0.58 -8.62
CA PRO A 118 6.08 -1.99 -8.96
C PRO A 118 6.40 -2.89 -7.77
N PHE A 119 6.67 -2.31 -6.59
CA PHE A 119 7.05 -3.02 -5.37
C PHE A 119 5.93 -3.04 -4.31
N ASP A 120 4.75 -2.49 -4.61
CA ASP A 120 3.65 -2.33 -3.65
C ASP A 120 4.10 -1.67 -2.33
N ALA A 121 5.06 -0.76 -2.43
CA ALA A 121 5.68 -0.14 -1.28
C ALA A 121 4.94 1.08 -0.77
N ILE A 122 4.16 1.76 -1.62
CA ILE A 122 3.36 2.93 -1.25
C ILE A 122 1.88 2.60 -1.48
N LYS A 123 1.06 2.90 -0.48
CA LYS A 123 -0.38 2.63 -0.47
C LYS A 123 -1.13 3.83 0.08
N MET A 124 -2.46 3.83 -0.06
CA MET A 124 -3.30 4.92 0.44
C MET A 124 -3.95 4.53 1.77
N ASP A 125 -4.00 5.45 2.69
CA ASP A 125 -4.65 5.29 3.98
C ASP A 125 -6.17 5.55 3.86
N VAL A 126 -6.91 5.02 4.80
CA VAL A 126 -8.33 5.30 4.98
C VAL A 126 -8.56 6.41 6.02
N ASP A 127 -7.52 6.81 6.76
CA ASP A 127 -7.61 7.89 7.74
C ASP A 127 -7.53 9.26 7.06
N TYR A 128 -8.54 10.08 7.28
CA TYR A 128 -8.66 11.42 6.70
C TYR A 128 -8.47 12.54 7.74
N ASN A 129 -8.35 12.19 9.02
CA ASN A 129 -8.22 13.19 10.08
C ASN A 129 -6.77 13.69 10.16
N LEU A 130 -6.52 14.80 9.52
CA LEU A 130 -5.25 15.49 9.61
C LEU A 130 -5.52 16.97 9.80
N SER A 131 -5.15 17.48 10.97
CA SER A 131 -5.29 18.89 11.31
C SER A 131 -4.06 19.34 12.08
N THR A 132 -3.47 20.45 11.66
CA THR A 132 -2.29 21.03 12.29
C THR A 132 -2.26 22.52 12.02
N ASP A 133 -1.67 23.29 12.92
CA ASP A 133 -1.38 24.71 12.80
C ASP A 133 0.00 24.99 12.19
N ASP A 134 0.88 23.99 12.16
CA ASP A 134 2.21 24.09 11.56
C ASP A 134 2.30 23.23 10.29
N ARG A 135 2.47 23.89 9.14
CA ARG A 135 2.61 23.24 7.86
C ARG A 135 3.85 22.33 7.78
N PHE A 136 5.00 22.83 8.20
CA PHE A 136 6.25 22.09 8.02
C PHE A 136 6.43 20.99 9.06
N GLY A 137 6.08 21.22 10.32
CA GLY A 137 6.12 20.19 11.34
C GLY A 137 4.96 19.19 11.27
N GLY A 138 3.81 19.64 10.79
CA GLY A 138 2.58 18.83 10.79
C GLY A 138 2.27 18.12 9.48
N LEU A 139 2.60 18.71 8.31
CA LEU A 139 2.18 18.23 7.00
C LEU A 139 3.35 17.76 6.11
N LEU A 140 4.57 18.01 6.45
CA LEU A 140 5.72 17.40 5.80
C LEU A 140 6.00 16.06 6.48
N PHE A 141 5.58 14.97 5.84
CA PHE A 141 5.75 13.62 6.36
C PHE A 141 7.10 13.06 5.93
N ASP A 142 7.91 12.70 6.90
CA ASP A 142 9.17 12.01 6.71
C ASP A 142 8.95 10.49 6.54
N LYS A 143 10.01 9.80 6.19
CA LYS A 143 10.03 8.35 5.99
C LYS A 143 9.50 7.58 7.20
N GLN A 144 9.83 8.00 8.42
CA GLN A 144 9.39 7.32 9.64
C GLN A 144 7.89 7.47 9.84
N ARG A 145 7.37 8.67 9.70
CA ARG A 145 5.93 8.96 9.85
C ARG A 145 5.08 8.30 8.77
N LEU A 146 5.65 8.15 7.56
CA LEU A 146 4.99 7.45 6.45
C LEU A 146 4.97 5.93 6.64
N SER A 147 5.90 5.36 7.42
CA SER A 147 6.06 3.91 7.52
C SER A 147 4.97 3.28 8.39
N LYS A 148 4.19 2.34 7.81
CA LYS A 148 3.17 1.56 8.49
C LYS A 148 3.37 0.07 8.21
N SER A 149 3.04 -0.78 9.18
CA SER A 149 3.24 -2.22 9.04
C SER A 149 2.30 -2.85 8.00
N ASN A 150 2.71 -3.99 7.46
CA ASN A 150 1.86 -4.79 6.59
C ASN A 150 0.60 -5.27 7.30
N GLU A 151 0.65 -5.48 8.63
CA GLU A 151 -0.53 -5.82 9.44
C GLU A 151 -1.56 -4.69 9.42
N TYR A 152 -1.10 -3.43 9.55
CA TYR A 152 -1.98 -2.26 9.41
C TYR A 152 -2.60 -2.21 8.01
N TYR A 153 -1.79 -2.44 6.96
CA TYR A 153 -2.29 -2.47 5.59
C TYR A 153 -3.36 -3.55 5.39
N ASN A 154 -3.13 -4.76 5.91
CA ASN A 154 -4.12 -5.85 5.87
C ASN A 154 -5.41 -5.50 6.63
N ALA A 155 -5.31 -4.74 7.72
CA ALA A 155 -6.48 -4.34 8.51
C ALA A 155 -7.36 -3.32 7.78
N ILE A 156 -6.79 -2.41 6.98
CA ILE A 156 -7.53 -1.35 6.28
C ILE A 156 -7.94 -1.72 4.85
N HIS A 157 -7.16 -2.57 4.17
CA HIS A 157 -7.38 -3.04 2.79
C HIS A 157 -7.27 -4.56 2.68
N PRO A 158 -8.15 -5.34 3.32
CA PRO A 158 -8.02 -6.79 3.42
C PRO A 158 -8.02 -7.49 2.06
N THR A 159 -8.84 -7.03 1.11
CA THR A 159 -8.94 -7.63 -0.22
C THR A 159 -7.68 -7.36 -1.04
N GLU A 160 -7.21 -6.12 -1.09
CA GLU A 160 -6.03 -5.73 -1.86
C GLU A 160 -4.75 -6.31 -1.25
N ALA A 161 -4.61 -6.23 0.07
CA ALA A 161 -3.43 -6.70 0.78
C ALA A 161 -3.25 -8.22 0.64
N SER A 162 -4.33 -9.00 0.74
CA SER A 162 -4.27 -10.45 0.53
C SER A 162 -3.80 -10.82 -0.88
N ALA A 163 -4.27 -10.10 -1.90
CA ALA A 163 -3.84 -10.30 -3.29
C ALA A 163 -2.35 -9.96 -3.48
N VAL A 164 -1.87 -8.88 -2.85
CA VAL A 164 -0.47 -8.48 -2.87
C VAL A 164 0.40 -9.52 -2.16
N ASP A 165 0.02 -9.99 -0.99
CA ASP A 165 0.78 -10.97 -0.21
C ASP A 165 0.92 -12.30 -0.96
N VAL A 166 -0.15 -12.78 -1.61
CA VAL A 166 -0.11 -13.98 -2.47
C VAL A 166 0.86 -13.78 -3.64
N ARG A 167 0.84 -12.60 -4.29
CA ARG A 167 1.75 -12.29 -5.40
C ARG A 167 3.20 -12.24 -4.93
N LEU A 168 3.50 -11.57 -3.84
CA LEU A 168 4.84 -11.49 -3.25
C LEU A 168 5.37 -12.88 -2.85
N ALA A 169 4.55 -13.71 -2.23
CA ALA A 169 4.91 -15.07 -1.87
C ALA A 169 5.24 -15.93 -3.11
N ALA A 170 4.43 -15.85 -4.16
CA ALA A 170 4.67 -16.56 -5.42
C ALA A 170 5.97 -16.11 -6.10
N GLU A 171 6.29 -14.82 -6.07
CA GLU A 171 7.52 -14.30 -6.66
C GLU A 171 8.75 -14.66 -5.84
N ARG A 172 8.67 -14.64 -4.50
CA ARG A 172 9.74 -15.16 -3.62
C ARG A 172 10.03 -16.63 -3.91
N ALA A 173 9.00 -17.48 -3.98
CA ALA A 173 9.15 -18.89 -4.30
C ALA A 173 9.80 -19.12 -5.68
N ARG A 174 9.43 -18.32 -6.70
CA ARG A 174 10.07 -18.39 -8.03
C ARG A 174 11.54 -18.00 -8.00
N GLN A 175 11.92 -17.02 -7.21
CA GLN A 175 13.31 -16.57 -7.08
C GLN A 175 14.16 -17.58 -6.31
N GLU A 176 13.63 -18.16 -5.23
CA GLU A 176 14.28 -19.24 -4.50
C GLU A 176 14.51 -20.48 -5.38
N ALA A 177 13.51 -20.84 -6.20
CA ALA A 177 13.65 -21.94 -7.15
C ALA A 177 14.74 -21.65 -8.20
N LYS A 178 14.80 -20.41 -8.73
CA LYS A 178 15.86 -20.00 -9.67
C LYS A 178 17.25 -19.98 -9.01
N ALA A 179 17.33 -19.52 -7.77
CA ALA A 179 18.59 -19.49 -7.02
C ALA A 179 19.10 -20.92 -6.74
N LYS A 180 18.22 -21.83 -6.35
CA LYS A 180 18.55 -23.26 -6.17
C LYS A 180 19.02 -23.89 -7.48
N ALA A 181 18.28 -23.69 -8.58
CA ALA A 181 18.67 -24.22 -9.89
C ALA A 181 20.03 -23.66 -10.38
N ALA A 182 20.31 -22.37 -10.12
CA ALA A 182 21.61 -21.78 -10.44
C ALA A 182 22.76 -22.33 -9.56
N ALA A 183 22.48 -22.63 -8.29
CA ALA A 183 23.44 -23.23 -7.39
C ALA A 183 23.77 -24.70 -7.82
N ASP A 184 22.73 -25.47 -8.15
CA ASP A 184 22.88 -26.84 -8.64
C ASP A 184 23.65 -26.91 -9.97
N ALA A 185 23.37 -25.98 -10.90
CA ALA A 185 24.09 -25.86 -12.16
C ALA A 185 25.57 -25.50 -11.95
N LYS A 186 25.91 -24.65 -10.98
CA LYS A 186 27.31 -24.35 -10.61
C LYS A 186 28.01 -25.55 -9.99
N LEU A 187 27.30 -26.30 -9.15
CA LEU A 187 27.87 -27.53 -8.53
C LEU A 187 28.14 -28.60 -9.58
N ALA A 188 27.24 -28.79 -10.54
CA ALA A 188 27.43 -29.72 -11.66
C ALA A 188 28.62 -29.34 -12.58
N ALA A 189 28.84 -28.04 -12.78
CA ALA A 189 29.96 -27.54 -13.58
C ALA A 189 31.32 -27.63 -12.88
N THR A 190 31.35 -27.84 -11.55
CA THR A 190 32.57 -27.91 -10.74
C THR A 190 33.03 -29.38 -10.50
N THR A 191 32.23 -30.38 -10.93
CA THR A 191 32.64 -31.80 -10.79
C THR A 191 33.67 -32.14 -11.89
N PRO A 192 34.94 -32.38 -11.57
CA PRO A 192 35.94 -32.74 -12.58
C PRO A 192 35.59 -34.12 -13.15
N ALA A 193 35.60 -34.19 -14.49
CA ALA A 193 35.46 -35.45 -15.19
C ALA A 193 36.53 -36.44 -14.68
N GLN A 194 36.09 -37.58 -14.16
CA GLN A 194 37.01 -38.68 -13.80
C GLN A 194 37.72 -39.14 -15.07
N PRO A 195 39.05 -39.26 -15.08
CA PRO A 195 39.75 -39.80 -16.24
C PRO A 195 39.37 -41.29 -16.38
N GLU A 196 38.83 -41.63 -17.54
CA GLU A 196 38.65 -43.03 -17.92
C GLU A 196 40.01 -43.73 -17.97
N ILE A 197 40.21 -44.66 -17.03
CA ILE A 197 41.36 -45.54 -17.04
C ILE A 197 41.12 -46.54 -18.16
N GLY A 198 41.71 -46.28 -19.33
CA GLY A 198 41.76 -47.19 -20.44
C GLY A 198 42.54 -48.47 -20.06
N GLY A 199 41.83 -49.57 -19.91
CA GLY A 199 42.43 -50.91 -19.79
C GLY A 199 42.93 -51.36 -21.16
N GLN A 200 44.21 -51.38 -21.31
CA GLN A 200 44.87 -52.17 -22.40
C GLN A 200 44.82 -53.66 -22.09
N ARG A 201 44.30 -54.43 -23.03
CA ARG A 201 44.77 -55.78 -23.37
C ARG A 201 44.70 -55.96 -24.86
#